data_4fc139956e0d66ebc455a003cfc0e533
#
_entry.id   4fc139956e0d66ebc455a003cfc0e533
#
_cell.length_a   1.000
_cell.length_b   1.000
_cell.length_c   1.000
_cell.angle_alpha   90.00
_cell.angle_beta   90.00
_cell.angle_gamma   90.00
#
_symmetry.space_group_name_H-M   'P 1'
#
loop_
_entity.id
_entity.type
_entity.pdbx_description
1 polymer ?
#
loop_
_entity_poly.entity_id
_entity_poly.type
_entity_poly.pdbx_seq_one_letter_code
_entity_poly.pdbx_strand_id
1 'polypeptide(L)'
;MPYPDAVDPSLVGTYAGLAHSGGGFVWDAVLEYRVWCHPERGAPDLEEGSDYYYSFATYQEALDFSHSSEGAEQPLALILQEEFIDEPEVGRYVHVKKRRVTEWPVSFLARPRRTENTIPAFFAPDAPANRLDIIRGLAAASEGEERLGE
;
A
#
# COMPACT_ATOMS: atom_id res chain seq x y z
N MET A 1 8.04 -13.47 2.39
CA MET A 1 6.68 -13.52 1.83
C MET A 1 6.62 -12.74 0.54
N PRO A 2 6.14 -13.34 -0.53
CA PRO A 2 6.04 -12.60 -1.78
C PRO A 2 4.90 -11.58 -1.71
N TYR A 3 5.14 -10.42 -2.30
CA TYR A 3 4.09 -9.42 -2.45
C TYR A 3 3.31 -9.71 -3.73
N PRO A 4 2.01 -9.37 -3.78
CA PRO A 4 1.19 -9.69 -4.94
C PRO A 4 1.62 -8.92 -6.18
N ASP A 5 1.44 -9.54 -7.33
CA ASP A 5 1.66 -8.87 -8.61
C ASP A 5 0.54 -7.86 -8.88
N ALA A 6 0.80 -6.96 -9.82
CA ALA A 6 -0.21 -6.01 -10.27
C ALA A 6 -1.48 -6.77 -10.67
N VAL A 7 -2.63 -6.27 -10.24
CA VAL A 7 -3.91 -6.93 -10.50
C VAL A 7 -4.21 -7.01 -11.98
N ASP A 8 -3.78 -6.00 -12.75
CA ASP A 8 -3.90 -5.98 -14.21
C ASP A 8 -2.60 -5.49 -14.81
N PRO A 9 -1.70 -6.40 -15.20
CA PRO A 9 -0.41 -6.00 -15.75
C PRO A 9 -0.50 -5.11 -17.00
N SER A 10 -1.60 -5.22 -17.75
CA SER A 10 -1.75 -4.42 -18.97
C SER A 10 -1.96 -2.94 -18.68
N LEU A 11 -2.32 -2.59 -17.45
CA LEU A 11 -2.54 -1.20 -17.05
C LEU A 11 -1.33 -0.57 -16.37
N VAL A 12 -0.27 -1.35 -16.10
CA VAL A 12 0.94 -0.83 -15.47
C VAL A 12 1.51 0.30 -16.31
N GLY A 13 1.81 1.42 -15.68
CA GLY A 13 2.33 2.59 -16.37
C GLY A 13 1.25 3.55 -16.88
N THR A 14 -0.04 3.20 -16.73
CA THR A 14 -1.13 4.06 -17.21
C THR A 14 -1.76 4.90 -16.10
N TYR A 15 -1.42 4.62 -14.84
CA TYR A 15 -2.03 5.33 -13.70
C TYR A 15 -1.41 6.70 -13.52
N ALA A 16 -2.19 7.64 -12.95
CA ALA A 16 -1.73 8.99 -12.71
C ALA A 16 -0.52 8.98 -11.76
N GLY A 17 0.44 9.88 -12.00
CA GLY A 17 1.62 9.99 -11.16
C GLY A 17 1.32 10.53 -9.78
N LEU A 18 0.32 11.43 -9.67
CA LEU A 18 -0.07 11.98 -8.38
C LEU A 18 -1.09 11.05 -7.74
N ALA A 19 -0.84 10.72 -6.49
CA ALA A 19 -1.71 9.83 -5.73
C ALA A 19 -1.62 10.23 -4.26
N HIS A 20 -2.58 9.78 -3.47
CA HIS A 20 -2.46 9.92 -2.02
C HIS A 20 -1.25 9.13 -1.56
N SER A 21 -0.68 9.52 -0.43
CA SER A 21 0.53 8.92 0.11
C SER A 21 0.27 8.42 1.53
N GLY A 22 0.38 7.12 1.72
CA GLY A 22 0.10 6.48 3.01
C GLY A 22 -1.38 6.52 3.36
N GLY A 23 -1.71 6.07 4.57
CA GLY A 23 -3.07 6.20 5.11
C GLY A 23 -4.06 5.18 4.60
N GLY A 24 -5.24 5.18 5.24
CA GLY A 24 -6.37 4.35 4.86
C GLY A 24 -6.41 2.97 5.48
N PHE A 25 -5.30 2.46 5.98
CA PHE A 25 -5.13 1.21 6.74
C PHE A 25 -5.37 -0.09 5.98
N VAL A 26 -6.23 -0.13 4.98
CA VAL A 26 -6.59 -1.36 4.27
C VAL A 26 -6.38 -1.18 2.78
N TRP A 27 -6.27 -2.29 2.05
CA TRP A 27 -6.04 -2.25 0.62
C TRP A 27 -6.84 -3.35 -0.08
N ASP A 28 -7.19 -3.10 -1.35
CA ASP A 28 -7.98 -4.04 -2.14
C ASP A 28 -7.13 -4.76 -3.18
N ALA A 29 -6.21 -4.05 -3.81
CA ALA A 29 -5.37 -4.62 -4.85
C ALA A 29 -4.12 -3.79 -5.01
N VAL A 30 -3.04 -4.41 -5.50
CA VAL A 30 -1.86 -3.70 -5.96
C VAL A 30 -2.08 -3.38 -7.44
N LEU A 31 -1.95 -2.10 -7.80
CA LEU A 31 -2.11 -1.67 -9.19
C LEU A 31 -0.78 -1.73 -9.94
N GLU A 32 0.29 -1.32 -9.30
CA GLU A 32 1.64 -1.38 -9.85
C GLU A 32 2.64 -1.12 -8.74
N TYR A 33 3.92 -1.42 -9.00
CA TYR A 33 5.01 -1.00 -8.13
C TYR A 33 5.75 0.14 -8.80
N ARG A 34 6.15 1.14 -8.02
CA ARG A 34 6.83 2.33 -8.51
C ARG A 34 8.19 2.47 -7.90
N VAL A 35 9.17 2.87 -8.70
CA VAL A 35 10.49 3.22 -8.21
C VAL A 35 10.75 4.66 -8.61
N TRP A 36 10.76 5.56 -7.63
CA TRP A 36 11.04 6.97 -7.85
C TRP A 36 12.54 7.18 -8.01
N CYS A 37 12.91 8.02 -8.96
CA CYS A 37 14.29 8.34 -9.29
C CYS A 37 14.53 9.83 -9.06
N HIS A 38 15.66 10.13 -8.42
CA HIS A 38 15.99 11.49 -8.01
C HIS A 38 17.30 11.92 -8.66
N PRO A 39 17.28 12.86 -9.65
CA PRO A 39 18.52 13.33 -10.26
C PRO A 39 19.48 13.92 -9.24
N GLU A 40 18.97 14.56 -8.20
CA GLU A 40 19.83 15.12 -7.14
C GLU A 40 20.56 14.07 -6.33
N ARG A 41 20.17 12.81 -6.45
CA ARG A 41 20.82 11.68 -5.76
C ARG A 41 21.57 10.79 -6.74
N GLY A 42 21.76 11.24 -7.97
CA GLY A 42 22.57 10.53 -8.95
C GLY A 42 21.82 9.86 -10.08
N ALA A 43 20.48 9.91 -10.09
CA ALA A 43 19.72 9.37 -11.21
C ALA A 43 19.94 10.23 -12.45
N PRO A 44 19.84 9.65 -13.66
CA PRO A 44 19.91 10.48 -14.88
C PRO A 44 18.86 11.59 -14.84
N ASP A 45 19.26 12.76 -15.34
CA ASP A 45 18.35 13.92 -15.38
C ASP A 45 17.52 13.86 -16.66
N LEU A 46 16.35 13.26 -16.58
CA LEU A 46 15.49 13.05 -17.75
C LEU A 46 14.33 14.05 -17.81
N GLU A 47 14.03 14.75 -16.71
CA GLU A 47 12.86 15.62 -16.61
C GLU A 47 13.22 16.99 -16.06
N GLU A 48 14.32 17.55 -16.56
CA GLU A 48 14.77 18.90 -16.20
C GLU A 48 14.87 19.12 -14.69
N GLY A 49 15.53 18.20 -14.01
CA GLY A 49 15.78 18.27 -12.59
C GLY A 49 14.67 17.68 -11.73
N SER A 50 13.54 17.35 -12.33
CA SER A 50 12.39 16.80 -11.59
C SER A 50 12.56 15.32 -11.33
N ASP A 51 12.00 14.87 -10.22
CA ASP A 51 11.88 13.45 -9.92
C ASP A 51 10.94 12.78 -10.91
N TYR A 52 11.19 11.52 -11.17
CA TYR A 52 10.35 10.71 -12.06
C TYR A 52 10.32 9.28 -11.53
N TYR A 53 9.44 8.45 -12.09
CA TYR A 53 9.35 7.07 -11.63
C TYR A 53 9.15 6.11 -12.79
N TYR A 54 9.52 4.86 -12.54
CA TYR A 54 9.20 3.74 -13.43
C TYR A 54 8.18 2.83 -12.74
N SER A 55 7.34 2.20 -13.54
CA SER A 55 6.28 1.32 -13.05
C SER A 55 6.56 -0.13 -13.44
N PHE A 56 6.24 -1.04 -12.53
CA PHE A 56 6.50 -2.47 -12.70
C PHE A 56 5.29 -3.28 -12.29
N ALA A 57 5.13 -4.44 -12.93
CA ALA A 57 4.03 -5.35 -12.61
C ALA A 57 4.32 -6.19 -11.36
N THR A 58 5.60 -6.43 -11.05
CA THR A 58 5.97 -7.26 -9.90
C THR A 58 6.91 -6.52 -8.97
N TYR A 59 6.85 -6.89 -7.70
CA TYR A 59 7.77 -6.33 -6.72
C TYR A 59 9.22 -6.67 -7.07
N GLN A 60 9.48 -7.89 -7.54
CA GLN A 60 10.84 -8.31 -7.81
C GLN A 60 11.48 -7.46 -8.91
N GLU A 61 10.73 -7.17 -9.98
CA GLU A 61 11.23 -6.29 -11.03
C GLU A 61 11.57 -4.91 -10.48
N ALA A 62 10.68 -4.36 -9.67
CA ALA A 62 10.90 -3.04 -9.07
C ALA A 62 12.13 -3.05 -8.15
N LEU A 63 12.26 -4.10 -7.36
CA LEU A 63 13.38 -4.23 -6.44
C LEU A 63 14.71 -4.34 -7.17
N ASP A 64 14.76 -5.15 -8.22
CA ASP A 64 15.96 -5.31 -9.03
C ASP A 64 16.38 -4.00 -9.67
N PHE A 65 15.41 -3.26 -10.22
CA PHE A 65 15.69 -1.95 -10.80
C PHE A 65 16.21 -0.98 -9.73
N SER A 66 15.57 -0.96 -8.57
CA SER A 66 15.96 -0.08 -7.48
C SER A 66 17.41 -0.34 -7.05
N HIS A 67 17.81 -1.60 -6.95
CA HIS A 67 19.16 -1.96 -6.53
C HIS A 67 20.21 -1.66 -7.59
N SER A 68 19.83 -1.61 -8.86
CA SER A 68 20.80 -1.44 -9.95
C SER A 68 20.85 -0.01 -10.49
N SER A 69 20.08 0.92 -9.92
CA SER A 69 19.95 2.27 -10.47
C SER A 69 20.32 3.30 -9.42
N GLU A 70 21.32 4.12 -9.75
CA GLU A 70 21.74 5.19 -8.86
C GLU A 70 20.63 6.23 -8.73
N GLY A 71 20.40 6.70 -7.50
CA GLY A 71 19.37 7.71 -7.26
C GLY A 71 17.96 7.17 -7.18
N ALA A 72 17.79 5.85 -7.24
CA ALA A 72 16.48 5.21 -7.16
C ALA A 72 16.12 4.90 -5.71
N GLU A 73 14.86 5.15 -5.34
CA GLU A 73 14.36 4.82 -4.01
C GLU A 73 13.96 3.35 -3.93
N GLN A 74 13.59 2.92 -2.73
CA GLN A 74 12.97 1.62 -2.53
C GLN A 74 11.62 1.61 -3.23
N PRO A 75 11.17 0.44 -3.71
CA PRO A 75 9.87 0.38 -4.36
C PRO A 75 8.72 0.79 -3.46
N LEU A 76 7.73 1.45 -4.05
CA LEU A 76 6.45 1.73 -3.42
C LEU A 76 5.38 0.92 -4.14
N ALA A 77 4.29 0.62 -3.45
CA ALA A 77 3.14 -0.03 -4.06
C ALA A 77 2.06 1.01 -4.30
N LEU A 78 1.55 1.08 -5.53
CA LEU A 78 0.36 1.87 -5.81
C LEU A 78 -0.82 0.95 -5.59
N ILE A 79 -1.65 1.27 -4.60
CA ILE A 79 -2.74 0.39 -4.20
C ILE A 79 -4.09 1.02 -4.48
N LEU A 80 -5.07 0.15 -4.67
CA LEU A 80 -6.47 0.53 -4.78
C LEU A 80 -7.13 0.34 -3.43
N GLN A 81 -7.87 1.36 -3.00
CA GLN A 81 -8.72 1.29 -1.81
C GLN A 81 -10.15 1.56 -2.26
N GLU A 82 -11.01 0.55 -2.23
CA GLU A 82 -12.42 0.74 -2.56
C GLU A 82 -13.14 1.47 -1.42
N GLU A 83 -12.68 1.19 -0.19
CA GLU A 83 -13.11 1.87 1.03
C GLU A 83 -11.89 1.94 1.93
N PHE A 84 -11.90 2.85 2.87
CA PHE A 84 -10.75 2.98 3.76
C PHE A 84 -11.15 3.60 5.10
N ILE A 85 -10.19 3.60 6.02
CA ILE A 85 -10.38 4.21 7.34
C ILE A 85 -9.57 5.50 7.35
N ASP A 86 -10.26 6.62 7.55
CA ASP A 86 -9.61 7.92 7.67
C ASP A 86 -9.39 8.25 9.14
N GLU A 87 -8.30 8.91 9.43
CA GLU A 87 -7.99 9.38 10.79
C GLU A 87 -7.79 10.90 10.71
N PRO A 88 -8.89 11.68 10.65
CA PRO A 88 -8.75 13.14 10.49
C PRO A 88 -8.05 13.80 11.67
N GLU A 89 -8.13 13.20 12.86
CA GLU A 89 -7.38 13.64 14.04
C GLU A 89 -6.87 12.39 14.73
N VAL A 90 -5.77 12.49 15.44
CA VAL A 90 -5.20 11.35 16.16
C VAL A 90 -6.27 10.70 17.04
N GLY A 91 -6.51 9.42 16.84
CA GLY A 91 -7.47 8.65 17.63
C GLY A 91 -8.91 8.74 17.15
N ARG A 92 -9.21 9.55 16.13
CA ARG A 92 -10.56 9.66 15.60
C ARG A 92 -10.62 9.01 14.22
N TYR A 93 -11.36 7.93 14.11
CA TYR A 93 -11.42 7.11 12.90
C TYR A 93 -12.77 7.23 12.24
N VAL A 94 -12.77 7.30 10.91
CA VAL A 94 -13.98 7.43 10.10
C VAL A 94 -13.93 6.41 8.97
N HIS A 95 -15.04 5.70 8.77
CA HIS A 95 -15.17 4.78 7.63
C HIS A 95 -15.55 5.60 6.38
N VAL A 96 -14.71 5.59 5.37
CA VAL A 96 -14.95 6.31 4.13
C VAL A 96 -15.28 5.29 3.02
N LYS A 97 -16.50 5.37 2.50
CA LYS A 97 -16.97 4.47 1.44
C LYS A 97 -16.74 5.13 0.09
N LYS A 98 -15.48 5.32 -0.26
CA LYS A 98 -15.11 6.02 -1.48
C LYS A 98 -13.82 5.42 -2.01
N ARG A 99 -13.77 5.19 -3.30
CA ARG A 99 -12.58 4.64 -3.95
C ARG A 99 -11.48 5.70 -4.03
N ARG A 100 -10.25 5.27 -3.77
CA ARG A 100 -9.09 6.10 -4.06
C ARG A 100 -7.87 5.23 -4.35
N VAL A 101 -6.84 5.86 -4.90
CA VAL A 101 -5.56 5.23 -5.22
C VAL A 101 -4.51 5.87 -4.31
N THR A 102 -3.68 5.05 -3.69
CA THR A 102 -2.74 5.51 -2.69
C THR A 102 -1.38 4.85 -2.89
N GLU A 103 -0.32 5.63 -2.76
CA GLU A 103 1.05 5.12 -2.82
C GLU A 103 1.50 4.74 -1.42
N TRP A 104 1.90 3.49 -1.23
CA TRP A 104 2.27 2.95 0.07
C TRP A 104 3.70 2.42 0.08
N PRO A 105 4.44 2.54 1.20
CA PRO A 105 5.61 1.69 1.40
C PRO A 105 5.18 0.23 1.27
N VAL A 106 6.00 -0.58 0.62
CA VAL A 106 5.64 -1.97 0.35
C VAL A 106 5.34 -2.74 1.64
N SER A 107 6.04 -2.39 2.73
CA SER A 107 5.83 -3.03 4.03
C SER A 107 4.39 -2.87 4.54
N PHE A 108 3.65 -1.86 4.09
CA PHE A 108 2.27 -1.68 4.49
C PHE A 108 1.34 -2.74 3.93
N LEU A 109 1.80 -3.53 2.95
CA LEU A 109 1.00 -4.64 2.44
C LEU A 109 0.82 -5.76 3.47
N ALA A 110 1.54 -5.71 4.60
CA ALA A 110 1.27 -6.59 5.73
C ALA A 110 -0.08 -6.25 6.42
N ARG A 111 -0.63 -5.06 6.15
CA ARG A 111 -1.94 -4.69 6.66
C ARG A 111 -3.02 -5.54 5.99
N PRO A 112 -4.21 -5.66 6.62
CA PRO A 112 -5.25 -6.53 6.07
C PRO A 112 -5.66 -6.12 4.66
N ARG A 113 -5.75 -7.11 3.77
CA ARG A 113 -6.43 -6.93 2.50
C ARG A 113 -7.92 -6.83 2.80
N ARG A 114 -8.58 -5.78 2.31
CA ARG A 114 -9.95 -5.51 2.70
C ARG A 114 -10.91 -6.59 2.21
N THR A 115 -11.77 -7.03 3.12
CA THR A 115 -12.96 -7.81 2.81
C THR A 115 -14.17 -7.00 3.26
N GLU A 116 -15.37 -7.50 3.03
CA GLU A 116 -16.58 -6.82 3.47
C GLU A 116 -16.63 -6.61 4.97
N ASN A 117 -15.93 -7.44 5.74
CA ASN A 117 -15.96 -7.41 7.19
C ASN A 117 -14.80 -6.65 7.84
N THR A 118 -13.76 -6.33 7.08
CA THR A 118 -12.55 -5.75 7.65
C THR A 118 -12.81 -4.43 8.37
N ILE A 119 -13.43 -3.48 7.69
CA ILE A 119 -13.69 -2.17 8.29
C ILE A 119 -14.82 -2.24 9.32
N PRO A 120 -15.95 -2.91 9.05
CA PRO A 120 -16.98 -3.05 10.08
C PRO A 120 -16.47 -3.69 11.37
N ALA A 121 -15.57 -4.67 11.28
CA ALA A 121 -15.02 -5.31 12.49
C ALA A 121 -14.18 -4.32 13.31
N PHE A 122 -13.46 -3.42 12.65
CA PHE A 122 -12.66 -2.41 13.35
C PHE A 122 -13.57 -1.46 14.15
N PHE A 123 -14.74 -1.13 13.62
CA PHE A 123 -15.66 -0.20 14.25
C PHE A 123 -16.71 -0.87 15.14
N ALA A 124 -16.70 -2.20 15.23
CA ALA A 124 -17.71 -2.92 15.99
C ALA A 124 -17.58 -2.59 17.50
N PRO A 125 -18.70 -2.56 18.24
CA PRO A 125 -18.62 -2.32 19.68
C PRO A 125 -17.79 -3.37 20.42
N ASP A 126 -17.72 -4.60 19.89
CA ASP A 126 -16.95 -5.67 20.47
C ASP A 126 -15.59 -5.88 19.79
N ALA A 127 -15.09 -4.86 19.10
CA ALA A 127 -13.79 -4.94 18.44
C ALA A 127 -12.71 -5.30 19.45
N PRO A 128 -11.71 -6.11 19.04
CA PRO A 128 -10.63 -6.48 19.97
C PRO A 128 -9.88 -5.26 20.50
N ALA A 129 -9.37 -5.38 21.73
CA ALA A 129 -8.61 -4.29 22.33
C ALA A 129 -7.39 -3.92 21.49
N ASN A 130 -6.81 -4.87 20.76
CA ASN A 130 -5.66 -4.62 19.89
C ASN A 130 -6.03 -4.36 18.43
N ARG A 131 -7.23 -3.83 18.21
CA ARG A 131 -7.71 -3.59 16.83
C ARG A 131 -6.76 -2.71 16.02
N LEU A 132 -6.06 -1.77 16.66
CA LEU A 132 -5.10 -0.92 15.94
C LEU A 132 -3.91 -1.72 15.44
N ASP A 133 -3.39 -2.63 16.24
CA ASP A 133 -2.30 -3.49 15.81
C ASP A 133 -2.74 -4.40 14.66
N ILE A 134 -3.96 -4.91 14.73
CA ILE A 134 -4.51 -5.75 13.66
C ILE A 134 -4.59 -4.94 12.37
N ILE A 135 -5.17 -3.75 12.41
CA ILE A 135 -5.38 -2.95 11.20
C ILE A 135 -4.07 -2.41 10.63
N ARG A 136 -3.04 -2.29 11.48
CA ARG A 136 -1.72 -1.87 11.03
C ARG A 136 -0.83 -3.03 10.57
N GLY A 137 -1.36 -4.25 10.58
CA GLY A 137 -0.61 -5.43 10.16
C GLY A 137 0.43 -5.89 11.18
N LEU A 138 0.31 -5.44 12.43
CA LEU A 138 1.25 -5.78 13.49
C LEU A 138 0.81 -6.99 14.30
N ALA A 139 -0.44 -7.43 14.14
CA ALA A 139 -0.98 -8.59 14.82
C ALA A 139 -1.99 -9.26 13.90
N ALA A 140 -2.11 -10.58 14.00
CA ALA A 140 -3.09 -11.30 13.21
C ALA A 140 -4.49 -11.10 13.78
N ALA A 141 -5.49 -11.08 12.89
CA ALA A 141 -6.87 -11.08 13.34
C ALA A 141 -7.15 -12.38 14.06
N SER A 142 -7.97 -12.31 15.13
CA SER A 142 -8.22 -13.45 15.98
C SER A 142 -9.32 -14.34 15.43
N GLU A 143 -9.26 -14.86 14.41
CA GLU A 143 -10.18 -15.87 14.04
C GLU A 143 -9.49 -17.12 13.68
N GLY A 144 -9.59 -16.85 14.13
CA GLY A 144 -8.86 -17.30 13.96
C GLY A 144 -8.16 -17.83 14.39
N GLU A 145 -8.22 -17.76 15.05
CA GLU A 145 -7.41 -18.10 15.41
C GLU A 145 -7.33 -19.03 15.66
N GLU A 146 -7.72 -18.90 15.51
CA GLU A 146 -7.47 -19.57 15.39
C GLU A 146 -7.18 -20.30 15.47
N ARG A 147 -7.56 -20.54 15.76
CA ARG A 147 -7.22 -21.06 15.54
C ARG A 147 -6.67 -21.65 15.82
N LEU A 148 -6.86 -21.74 16.22
CA LEU A 148 -6.20 -22.22 16.23
C LEU A 148 -5.91 -22.93 16.29
N GLY A 149 -6.14 -23.15 16.45
CA GLY A 149 -5.60 -23.67 16.37
C GLY A 149 -5.42 -24.23 16.49
N GLU A 150 -5.48 -24.04 16.90
CA GLU A 150 -5.05 -24.19 16.70
C GLU A 150 -4.98 -24.58 16.71
#